data_23b31217a0b8cb0fc147006c3b7c6283
#
_entry.id   23b31217a0b8cb0fc147006c3b7c6283
#
_cell.length_a   1.000
_cell.length_b   1.000
_cell.length_c   1.000
_cell.angle_alpha   90.00
_cell.angle_beta   90.00
_cell.angle_gamma   90.00
#
_symmetry.space_group_name_H-M   'P 1'
#
loop_
_entity.id
_entity.type
_entity.pdbx_description
1 polymer ?
#
loop_
_entity_poly.entity_id
_entity_poly.type
_entity_poly.pdbx_seq_one_letter_code
_entity_poly.pdbx_strand_id
1 'polypeptide(L)'
;ASAHRPELAGRTFQALGVSLVMHPANPHVPTSHANVRFFCAEKPGEEAVWWFGGGFDLTPYYAVEEDCVHWHTVAQAACAPFGAEVYGRYKAWCDNYFHLKHRNEPRGIGGLFFDDLNEWDFATCFAFMRAIGDAYIEAYLPIVQRRKRTPYGEREREFQAFRRGRYVEFNLVYDRGTLFGLQSGGRTESILMSLPPLVRWGYDWKPEPGSEEA
;
A
#
# COMPACT_ATOMS: atom_id res chain seq x y z
N ALA A 1 0.38 -9.98 19.10
CA ALA A 1 -0.04 -8.59 19.33
C ALA A 1 0.24 -8.17 20.78
N SER A 2 -0.20 -8.93 21.80
CA SER A 2 -0.04 -8.57 23.22
C SER A 2 1.42 -8.48 23.73
N ALA A 3 2.38 -9.13 23.07
CA ALA A 3 3.79 -9.06 23.48
C ALA A 3 4.43 -7.66 23.31
N HIS A 4 3.88 -6.83 22.41
CA HIS A 4 4.36 -5.47 22.15
C HIS A 4 3.38 -4.38 22.57
N ARG A 5 2.19 -4.77 23.08
CA ARG A 5 1.12 -3.87 23.52
C ARG A 5 0.45 -4.44 24.78
N PRO A 6 1.06 -4.22 25.94
CA PRO A 6 0.56 -4.74 27.21
C PRO A 6 -0.86 -4.26 27.56
N GLU A 7 -1.25 -3.09 27.06
CA GLU A 7 -2.60 -2.53 27.22
C GLU A 7 -3.71 -3.38 26.57
N LEU A 8 -3.37 -4.29 25.66
CA LEU A 8 -4.31 -5.21 25.01
C LEU A 8 -4.52 -6.52 25.78
N ALA A 9 -3.75 -6.76 26.84
CA ALA A 9 -3.80 -8.01 27.57
C ALA A 9 -5.18 -8.23 28.21
N GLY A 10 -5.79 -9.41 27.99
CA GLY A 10 -7.08 -9.77 28.55
C GLY A 10 -8.29 -9.04 27.96
N ARG A 11 -8.12 -8.32 26.85
CA ARG A 11 -9.21 -7.67 26.11
C ARG A 11 -9.71 -8.58 24.98
N THR A 12 -11.00 -8.54 24.73
CA THR A 12 -11.57 -9.00 23.46
C THR A 12 -11.32 -7.96 22.38
N PHE A 13 -11.09 -8.37 21.15
CA PHE A 13 -10.79 -7.40 20.07
C PHE A 13 -11.62 -7.65 18.82
N GLN A 14 -11.79 -6.60 18.05
CA GLN A 14 -12.35 -6.60 16.71
C GLN A 14 -11.38 -5.91 15.76
N ALA A 15 -11.18 -6.48 14.57
CA ALA A 15 -10.42 -5.87 13.50
C ALA A 15 -11.26 -5.91 12.23
N LEU A 16 -11.48 -4.76 11.65
CA LEU A 16 -12.32 -4.57 10.46
C LEU A 16 -11.50 -3.84 9.41
N GLY A 17 -11.66 -4.20 8.15
CA GLY A 17 -10.96 -3.47 7.09
C GLY A 17 -11.29 -3.98 5.70
N VAL A 18 -10.91 -3.17 4.73
CA VAL A 18 -10.89 -3.52 3.31
C VAL A 18 -9.46 -3.35 2.83
N SER A 19 -8.92 -4.38 2.21
CA SER A 19 -7.61 -4.37 1.57
C SER A 19 -7.75 -4.85 0.14
N LEU A 20 -7.11 -4.17 -0.78
CA LEU A 20 -7.10 -4.55 -2.18
C LEU A 20 -5.73 -4.33 -2.81
N VAL A 21 -5.40 -5.18 -3.77
CA VAL A 21 -4.26 -5.00 -4.68
C VAL A 21 -4.74 -5.26 -6.09
N MET A 22 -4.41 -4.34 -6.99
CA MET A 22 -4.69 -4.48 -8.42
C MET A 22 -3.37 -4.77 -9.15
N HIS A 23 -3.32 -5.93 -9.81
CA HIS A 23 -2.19 -6.33 -10.69
C HIS A 23 -2.64 -6.34 -12.15
N PRO A 24 -2.61 -5.20 -12.86
CA PRO A 24 -3.11 -5.11 -14.24
C PRO A 24 -2.32 -5.98 -15.21
N ALA A 25 -3.00 -6.51 -16.24
CA ALA A 25 -2.33 -7.25 -17.31
C ALA A 25 -1.43 -6.36 -18.16
N ASN A 26 -1.88 -5.12 -18.47
CA ASN A 26 -1.09 -4.17 -19.25
C ASN A 26 0.06 -3.59 -18.40
N PRO A 27 1.33 -3.70 -18.84
CA PRO A 27 2.50 -3.19 -18.12
C PRO A 27 2.53 -1.67 -17.90
N HIS A 28 1.84 -0.91 -18.73
CA HIS A 28 1.74 0.54 -18.59
C HIS A 28 0.70 0.99 -17.55
N VAL A 29 -0.11 0.07 -17.05
CA VAL A 29 -1.01 0.35 -15.92
C VAL A 29 -0.30 -0.06 -14.64
N PRO A 30 -0.06 0.86 -13.71
CA PRO A 30 0.63 0.55 -12.46
C PRO A 30 -0.12 -0.47 -11.59
N THR A 31 0.61 -1.26 -10.82
CA THR A 31 0.04 -1.94 -9.65
C THR A 31 -0.34 -0.89 -8.61
N SER A 32 -1.50 -1.05 -7.99
CA SER A 32 -1.95 -0.22 -6.88
C SER A 32 -2.38 -1.07 -5.69
N HIS A 33 -2.15 -0.55 -4.50
CA HIS A 33 -2.60 -1.12 -3.24
C HIS A 33 -3.41 -0.06 -2.48
N ALA A 34 -4.47 -0.47 -1.81
CA ALA A 34 -5.18 0.35 -0.85
C ALA A 34 -5.63 -0.48 0.34
N ASN A 35 -5.63 0.13 1.49
CA ASN A 35 -6.11 -0.47 2.73
C ASN A 35 -6.77 0.59 3.59
N VAL A 36 -7.90 0.26 4.19
CA VAL A 36 -8.52 1.02 5.28
C VAL A 36 -8.92 0.04 6.35
N ARG A 37 -8.58 0.34 7.61
CA ARG A 37 -8.81 -0.58 8.72
C ARG A 37 -9.11 0.13 10.02
N PHE A 38 -9.83 -0.56 10.87
CA PHE A 38 -10.14 -0.18 12.24
C PHE A 38 -9.84 -1.34 13.18
N PHE A 39 -9.28 -1.03 14.32
CA PHE A 39 -9.06 -1.97 15.42
C PHE A 39 -9.68 -1.41 16.70
N CYS A 40 -10.33 -2.29 17.47
CA CYS A 40 -10.85 -1.96 18.78
C CYS A 40 -10.63 -3.14 19.72
N ALA A 41 -10.23 -2.87 20.96
CA ALA A 41 -10.07 -3.87 22.00
C ALA A 41 -10.77 -3.39 23.28
N GLU A 42 -11.66 -4.23 23.83
CA GLU A 42 -12.55 -3.89 24.92
C GLU A 42 -12.37 -4.84 26.10
N LYS A 43 -12.59 -4.32 27.31
CA LYS A 43 -12.66 -5.07 28.54
C LYS A 43 -13.71 -4.45 29.47
N PRO A 44 -14.60 -5.22 30.09
CA PRO A 44 -15.63 -4.69 30.98
C PRO A 44 -15.04 -3.80 32.06
N GLY A 45 -15.59 -2.59 32.21
CA GLY A 45 -15.16 -1.62 33.22
C GLY A 45 -13.88 -0.82 32.88
N GLU A 46 -13.31 -1.01 31.71
CA GLU A 46 -12.16 -0.25 31.21
C GLU A 46 -12.50 0.50 29.93
N GLU A 47 -11.80 1.59 29.65
CA GLU A 47 -11.94 2.33 28.39
C GLU A 47 -11.45 1.48 27.20
N ALA A 48 -12.16 1.57 26.08
CA ALA A 48 -11.79 0.86 24.86
C ALA A 48 -10.48 1.40 24.28
N VAL A 49 -9.62 0.50 23.84
CA VAL A 49 -8.40 0.84 23.07
C VAL A 49 -8.71 0.68 21.60
N TRP A 50 -8.58 1.74 20.83
CA TRP A 50 -8.90 1.71 19.40
C TRP A 50 -7.92 2.54 18.57
N TRP A 51 -7.82 2.22 17.29
CA TRP A 51 -7.10 3.03 16.29
C TRP A 51 -7.56 2.70 14.87
N PHE A 52 -7.28 3.63 13.97
CA PHE A 52 -7.43 3.44 12.56
C PHE A 52 -6.06 3.26 11.89
N GLY A 53 -6.07 2.63 10.71
CA GLY A 53 -4.90 2.52 9.85
C GLY A 53 -5.33 2.45 8.39
N GLY A 54 -4.41 2.69 7.50
CA GLY A 54 -4.70 2.63 6.07
C GLY A 54 -3.70 3.33 5.20
N GLY A 55 -4.13 3.62 3.98
CA GLY A 55 -3.38 4.28 2.96
C GLY A 55 -3.59 3.68 1.59
N PHE A 56 -2.92 4.24 0.60
CA PHE A 56 -2.82 3.70 -0.74
C PHE A 56 -1.46 4.05 -1.35
N ASP A 57 -0.91 3.14 -2.15
CA ASP A 57 0.38 3.32 -2.81
C ASP A 57 0.37 2.78 -4.24
N LEU A 58 1.22 3.38 -5.10
CA LEU A 58 1.31 3.07 -6.51
C LEU A 58 2.69 2.51 -6.85
N THR A 59 2.68 1.42 -7.62
CA THR A 59 3.90 0.74 -8.09
C THR A 59 3.88 0.68 -9.62
N PRO A 60 4.33 1.75 -10.32
CA PRO A 60 4.49 1.71 -11.76
C PRO A 60 5.69 0.84 -12.16
N TYR A 61 5.58 0.19 -13.31
CA TYR A 61 6.71 -0.46 -13.98
C TYR A 61 7.43 0.54 -14.88
N TYR A 62 6.65 1.31 -15.63
CA TYR A 62 7.08 2.46 -16.42
C TYR A 62 6.49 3.72 -15.76
N ALA A 63 7.37 4.56 -15.22
CA ALA A 63 6.95 5.76 -14.51
C ALA A 63 6.60 6.87 -15.53
N VAL A 64 5.34 7.32 -15.49
CA VAL A 64 4.86 8.45 -16.28
C VAL A 64 4.62 9.62 -15.34
N GLU A 65 5.32 10.72 -15.55
CA GLU A 65 5.30 11.89 -14.67
C GLU A 65 3.88 12.42 -14.42
N GLU A 66 3.08 12.55 -15.46
CA GLU A 66 1.67 13.00 -15.37
C GLU A 66 0.86 12.14 -14.37
N ASP A 67 1.06 10.81 -14.41
CA ASP A 67 0.35 9.88 -13.55
C ASP A 67 0.85 9.96 -12.10
N CYS A 68 2.17 10.14 -11.93
CA CYS A 68 2.77 10.32 -10.61
C CYS A 68 2.30 11.62 -9.95
N VAL A 69 2.29 12.73 -10.70
CA VAL A 69 1.80 14.03 -10.23
C VAL A 69 0.32 13.95 -9.86
N HIS A 70 -0.52 13.37 -10.74
CA HIS A 70 -1.95 13.18 -10.46
C HIS A 70 -2.19 12.37 -9.18
N TRP A 71 -1.49 11.23 -9.02
CA TRP A 71 -1.59 10.38 -7.83
C TRP A 71 -1.32 11.13 -6.54
N HIS A 72 -0.22 11.84 -6.49
CA HIS A 72 0.17 12.60 -5.30
C HIS A 72 -0.67 13.85 -5.07
N THR A 73 -1.19 14.49 -6.12
CA THR A 73 -2.11 15.63 -6.02
C THR A 73 -3.42 15.20 -5.34
N VAL A 74 -4.00 14.07 -5.75
CA VAL A 74 -5.23 13.53 -5.13
C VAL A 74 -4.96 13.13 -3.67
N ALA A 75 -3.83 12.47 -3.41
CA ALA A 75 -3.43 12.10 -2.04
C ALA A 75 -3.29 13.33 -1.13
N GLN A 76 -2.66 14.39 -1.62
CA GLN A 76 -2.52 15.65 -0.89
C GLN A 76 -3.86 16.32 -0.63
N ALA A 77 -4.73 16.36 -1.64
CA ALA A 77 -6.07 16.95 -1.51
C ALA A 77 -6.92 16.22 -0.46
N ALA A 78 -6.84 14.89 -0.39
CA ALA A 78 -7.54 14.10 0.61
C ALA A 78 -7.06 14.39 2.05
N CYS A 79 -5.79 14.72 2.23
CA CYS A 79 -5.22 15.07 3.54
C CYS A 79 -5.49 16.51 3.96
N ALA A 80 -5.65 17.44 3.02
CA ALA A 80 -5.69 18.89 3.27
C ALA A 80 -6.73 19.33 4.34
N PRO A 81 -7.94 18.76 4.42
CA PRO A 81 -8.92 19.12 5.45
C PRO A 81 -8.48 18.80 6.88
N PHE A 82 -7.47 17.96 7.07
CA PHE A 82 -7.03 17.44 8.37
C PHE A 82 -5.73 18.08 8.87
N GLY A 83 -5.09 18.92 8.08
CA GLY A 83 -3.88 19.66 8.44
C GLY A 83 -2.86 19.74 7.31
N ALA A 84 -2.12 20.82 7.25
CA ALA A 84 -1.15 21.08 6.17
C ALA A 84 0.02 20.08 6.18
N GLU A 85 0.40 19.56 7.35
CA GLU A 85 1.51 18.62 7.54
C GLU A 85 1.12 17.15 7.32
N VAL A 86 -0.19 16.84 7.29
CA VAL A 86 -0.71 15.44 7.29
C VAL A 86 -0.23 14.67 6.06
N TYR A 87 -0.32 15.27 4.89
CA TYR A 87 0.17 14.64 3.65
C TYR A 87 1.67 14.32 3.74
N GLY A 88 2.49 15.31 4.09
CA GLY A 88 3.95 15.14 4.17
C GLY A 88 4.37 14.04 5.14
N ARG A 89 3.70 13.98 6.30
CA ARG A 89 3.93 12.97 7.34
C ARG A 89 3.60 11.56 6.84
N TYR A 90 2.44 11.36 6.28
CA TYR A 90 2.01 10.02 5.84
C TYR A 90 2.63 9.58 4.52
N LYS A 91 3.01 10.53 3.66
CA LYS A 91 3.83 10.28 2.48
C LYS A 91 5.23 9.79 2.87
N ALA A 92 5.89 10.45 3.78
CA ALA A 92 7.20 10.03 4.27
C ALA A 92 7.13 8.67 4.99
N TRP A 93 6.06 8.40 5.74
CA TRP A 93 5.87 7.10 6.34
C TRP A 93 5.66 6.00 5.30
N CYS A 94 4.87 6.27 4.25
CA CYS A 94 4.68 5.37 3.13
C CYS A 94 6.01 5.00 2.45
N ASP A 95 6.84 5.98 2.13
CA ASP A 95 8.14 5.77 1.48
C ASP A 95 9.07 4.91 2.35
N ASN A 96 9.13 5.20 3.65
CA ASN A 96 9.94 4.41 4.58
C ASN A 96 9.41 2.98 4.76
N TYR A 97 8.10 2.81 4.79
CA TYR A 97 7.47 1.48 4.97
C TYR A 97 7.70 0.59 3.75
N PHE A 98 7.44 1.11 2.55
CA PHE A 98 7.53 0.34 1.29
C PHE A 98 8.92 0.38 0.66
N HIS A 99 9.97 0.47 1.46
CA HIS A 99 11.37 0.43 1.01
C HIS A 99 11.94 -0.99 1.12
N LEU A 100 12.51 -1.51 0.02
CA LEU A 100 13.20 -2.79 -0.03
C LEU A 100 14.65 -2.59 0.46
N LYS A 101 14.88 -2.84 1.73
CA LYS A 101 16.20 -2.57 2.37
C LYS A 101 17.34 -3.33 1.72
N HIS A 102 17.14 -4.60 1.35
CA HIS A 102 18.17 -5.45 0.74
C HIS A 102 18.47 -5.09 -0.72
N ARG A 103 17.64 -4.25 -1.35
CA ARG A 103 17.83 -3.71 -2.69
C ARG A 103 18.24 -2.23 -2.67
N ASN A 104 18.04 -1.57 -1.54
CA ASN A 104 18.15 -0.12 -1.39
C ASN A 104 17.32 0.65 -2.42
N GLU A 105 16.09 0.18 -2.67
CA GLU A 105 15.16 0.81 -3.61
C GLU A 105 13.73 0.86 -3.05
N PRO A 106 12.91 1.86 -3.43
CA PRO A 106 11.49 1.89 -3.10
C PRO A 106 10.73 0.83 -3.90
N ARG A 107 9.64 0.29 -3.31
CA ARG A 107 8.74 -0.63 -4.04
C ARG A 107 8.04 0.07 -5.22
N GLY A 108 7.68 1.33 -5.04
CA GLY A 108 7.02 2.17 -6.03
C GLY A 108 7.19 3.65 -5.71
N ILE A 109 6.31 4.50 -6.22
CA ILE A 109 6.35 5.95 -5.98
C ILE A 109 5.71 6.37 -4.66
N GLY A 110 5.23 5.43 -3.87
CA GLY A 110 4.56 5.68 -2.60
C GLY A 110 3.12 6.18 -2.77
N GLY A 111 2.70 6.96 -1.83
CA GLY A 111 1.35 7.48 -1.65
C GLY A 111 1.14 7.88 -0.20
N LEU A 112 0.20 7.24 0.49
CA LEU A 112 -0.10 7.48 1.90
C LEU A 112 -0.03 6.18 2.70
N PHE A 113 0.56 6.24 3.88
CA PHE A 113 0.49 5.16 4.85
C PHE A 113 0.37 5.72 6.26
N PHE A 114 -0.62 5.25 7.01
CA PHE A 114 -0.80 5.56 8.42
C PHE A 114 -1.21 4.32 9.20
N ASP A 115 -0.79 4.26 10.43
CA ASP A 115 -1.12 3.19 11.37
C ASP A 115 -1.29 3.78 12.77
N ASP A 116 -1.97 3.04 13.66
CA ASP A 116 -2.18 3.46 15.04
C ASP A 116 -2.80 4.87 15.18
N LEU A 117 -3.60 5.31 14.21
CA LEU A 117 -4.22 6.63 14.20
C LEU A 117 -5.30 6.72 15.26
N ASN A 118 -5.01 7.46 16.30
CA ASN A 118 -5.93 7.79 17.38
C ASN A 118 -5.55 9.13 18.06
N GLU A 119 -4.86 10.01 17.32
CA GLU A 119 -4.38 11.30 17.82
C GLU A 119 -5.45 12.41 17.81
N TRP A 120 -6.55 12.18 17.07
CA TRP A 120 -7.74 13.01 17.03
C TRP A 120 -8.90 12.28 17.73
N ASP A 121 -10.05 12.95 17.87
CA ASP A 121 -11.27 12.27 18.31
C ASP A 121 -11.69 11.18 17.28
N PHE A 122 -12.51 10.23 17.74
CA PHE A 122 -12.95 9.10 16.94
C PHE A 122 -13.59 9.52 15.61
N ALA A 123 -14.45 10.54 15.65
CA ALA A 123 -15.18 10.99 14.46
C ALA A 123 -14.24 11.58 13.42
N THR A 124 -13.23 12.34 13.85
CA THR A 124 -12.19 12.92 12.98
C THR A 124 -11.28 11.84 12.40
N CYS A 125 -10.81 10.88 13.21
CA CYS A 125 -10.01 9.74 12.73
C CYS A 125 -10.80 8.89 11.72
N PHE A 126 -12.08 8.64 11.98
CA PHE A 126 -12.95 7.91 11.06
C PHE A 126 -13.19 8.67 9.76
N ALA A 127 -13.42 9.99 9.83
CA ALA A 127 -13.59 10.84 8.67
C ALA A 127 -12.32 10.86 7.80
N PHE A 128 -11.13 10.93 8.43
CA PHE A 128 -9.86 10.84 7.72
C PHE A 128 -9.70 9.50 7.00
N MET A 129 -9.88 8.39 7.71
CA MET A 129 -9.79 7.05 7.10
C MET A 129 -10.73 6.91 5.90
N ARG A 130 -11.97 7.40 6.00
CA ARG A 130 -12.94 7.39 4.90
C ARG A 130 -12.48 8.25 3.73
N ALA A 131 -12.00 9.47 4.00
CA ALA A 131 -11.51 10.38 2.95
C ALA A 131 -10.38 9.74 2.14
N ILE A 132 -9.46 9.03 2.81
CA ILE A 132 -8.37 8.30 2.14
C ILE A 132 -8.93 7.13 1.30
N GLY A 133 -9.89 6.37 1.82
CA GLY A 133 -10.53 5.27 1.08
C GLY A 133 -11.27 5.76 -0.17
N ASP A 134 -12.03 6.85 -0.04
CA ASP A 134 -12.81 7.43 -1.14
C ASP A 134 -11.88 8.03 -2.22
N ALA A 135 -10.79 8.68 -1.82
CA ALA A 135 -9.81 9.27 -2.73
C ALA A 135 -9.08 8.25 -3.61
N TYR A 136 -8.99 6.97 -3.21
CA TYR A 136 -8.32 5.95 -4.01
C TYR A 136 -8.89 5.81 -5.43
N ILE A 137 -10.20 5.83 -5.58
CA ILE A 137 -10.83 5.72 -6.90
C ILE A 137 -10.49 6.94 -7.77
N GLU A 138 -10.52 8.13 -7.19
CA GLU A 138 -10.16 9.37 -7.87
C GLU A 138 -8.69 9.39 -8.30
N ALA A 139 -7.81 8.81 -7.48
CA ALA A 139 -6.39 8.71 -7.78
C ALA A 139 -6.08 7.66 -8.87
N TYR A 140 -6.70 6.47 -8.81
CA TYR A 140 -6.31 5.35 -9.66
C TYR A 140 -7.06 5.24 -10.97
N LEU A 141 -8.38 5.45 -10.98
CA LEU A 141 -9.20 5.24 -12.18
C LEU A 141 -8.76 6.10 -13.39
N PRO A 142 -8.41 7.38 -13.26
CA PRO A 142 -7.92 8.17 -14.39
C PRO A 142 -6.63 7.63 -15.00
N ILE A 143 -5.70 7.12 -14.17
CA ILE A 143 -4.46 6.47 -14.63
C ILE A 143 -4.79 5.23 -15.46
N VAL A 144 -5.67 4.36 -14.95
CA VAL A 144 -6.13 3.17 -15.69
C VAL A 144 -6.77 3.56 -17.02
N GLN A 145 -7.62 4.57 -17.04
CA GLN A 145 -8.30 5.02 -18.25
C GLN A 145 -7.32 5.51 -19.32
N ARG A 146 -6.28 6.23 -18.93
CA ARG A 146 -5.21 6.71 -19.84
C ARG A 146 -4.35 5.57 -20.38
N ARG A 147 -3.99 4.60 -19.54
CA ARG A 147 -2.93 3.61 -19.84
C ARG A 147 -3.44 2.25 -20.32
N LYS A 148 -4.68 1.86 -20.04
CA LYS A 148 -5.21 0.49 -20.34
C LYS A 148 -5.21 0.10 -21.80
N ARG A 149 -5.07 1.05 -22.73
CA ARG A 149 -5.01 0.80 -24.18
C ARG A 149 -3.63 1.05 -24.77
N THR A 150 -2.63 1.38 -23.96
CA THR A 150 -1.25 1.54 -24.43
C THR A 150 -0.78 0.20 -25.00
N PRO A 151 -0.30 0.15 -26.28
CA PRO A 151 0.25 -1.06 -26.86
C PRO A 151 1.47 -1.56 -26.06
N TYR A 152 1.63 -2.86 -25.97
CA TYR A 152 2.79 -3.49 -25.35
C TYR A 152 3.08 -4.85 -26.00
N GLY A 153 4.33 -5.31 -25.88
CA GLY A 153 4.78 -6.59 -26.37
C GLY A 153 5.38 -7.47 -25.27
N GLU A 154 6.18 -8.43 -25.70
CA GLU A 154 6.85 -9.36 -24.79
C GLU A 154 7.88 -8.66 -23.90
N ARG A 155 8.62 -7.68 -24.43
CA ARG A 155 9.61 -6.90 -23.69
C ARG A 155 9.00 -6.24 -22.45
N GLU A 156 7.90 -5.53 -22.60
CA GLU A 156 7.21 -4.85 -21.51
C GLU A 156 6.62 -5.85 -20.50
N ARG A 157 6.13 -7.01 -20.98
CA ARG A 157 5.64 -8.10 -20.13
C ARG A 157 6.75 -8.73 -19.30
N GLU A 158 7.90 -8.96 -19.88
CA GLU A 158 9.09 -9.48 -19.18
C GLU A 158 9.58 -8.51 -18.10
N PHE A 159 9.66 -7.22 -18.43
CA PHE A 159 10.03 -6.20 -17.45
C PHE A 159 8.99 -6.10 -16.33
N GLN A 160 7.70 -6.13 -16.64
CA GLN A 160 6.65 -6.18 -15.63
C GLN A 160 6.84 -7.39 -14.68
N ALA A 161 7.08 -8.58 -15.22
CA ALA A 161 7.29 -9.78 -14.42
C ALA A 161 8.54 -9.65 -13.52
N PHE A 162 9.61 -9.06 -14.02
CA PHE A 162 10.82 -8.76 -13.27
C PHE A 162 10.56 -7.76 -12.12
N ARG A 163 9.88 -6.65 -12.40
CA ARG A 163 9.53 -5.65 -11.36
C ARG A 163 8.55 -6.22 -10.33
N ARG A 164 7.64 -7.09 -10.74
CA ARG A 164 6.75 -7.81 -9.82
C ARG A 164 7.50 -8.70 -8.83
N GLY A 165 8.69 -9.18 -9.17
CA GLY A 165 9.58 -9.86 -8.24
C GLY A 165 9.90 -8.98 -7.02
N ARG A 166 10.12 -7.67 -7.20
CA ARG A 166 10.34 -6.70 -6.11
C ARG A 166 9.11 -6.57 -5.20
N TYR A 167 7.93 -6.57 -5.79
CA TYR A 167 6.68 -6.56 -5.04
C TYR A 167 6.53 -7.80 -4.14
N VAL A 168 6.83 -8.98 -4.66
CA VAL A 168 6.83 -10.24 -3.90
C VAL A 168 7.88 -10.23 -2.80
N GLU A 169 9.10 -9.78 -3.09
CA GLU A 169 10.17 -9.66 -2.10
C GLU A 169 9.73 -8.80 -0.91
N PHE A 170 9.11 -7.63 -1.17
CA PHE A 170 8.61 -6.79 -0.10
C PHE A 170 7.55 -7.51 0.74
N ASN A 171 6.53 -8.05 0.08
CA ASN A 171 5.38 -8.63 0.78
C ASN A 171 5.77 -9.85 1.61
N LEU A 172 6.68 -10.71 1.14
CA LEU A 172 7.09 -11.90 1.88
C LEU A 172 8.13 -11.61 2.97
N VAL A 173 8.96 -10.58 2.81
CA VAL A 173 10.10 -10.33 3.73
C VAL A 173 9.79 -9.22 4.73
N TYR A 174 9.05 -8.19 4.33
CA TYR A 174 8.91 -6.96 5.12
C TYR A 174 7.47 -6.59 5.48
N ASP A 175 6.47 -7.08 4.71
CA ASP A 175 5.08 -6.67 4.97
C ASP A 175 4.56 -7.24 6.29
N ARG A 176 4.29 -6.34 7.25
CA ARG A 176 3.80 -6.73 8.58
C ARG A 176 2.46 -7.44 8.52
N GLY A 177 1.59 -7.07 7.57
CA GLY A 177 0.28 -7.69 7.39
C GLY A 177 0.41 -9.14 6.92
N THR A 178 1.23 -9.40 5.92
CA THR A 178 1.53 -10.75 5.41
C THR A 178 2.17 -11.62 6.50
N LEU A 179 3.20 -11.11 7.17
CA LEU A 179 3.89 -11.84 8.24
C LEU A 179 2.94 -12.17 9.41
N PHE A 180 2.15 -11.20 9.86
CA PHE A 180 1.16 -11.41 10.91
C PHE A 180 0.10 -12.45 10.49
N GLY A 181 -0.43 -12.34 9.28
CA GLY A 181 -1.44 -13.26 8.77
C GLY A 181 -0.93 -14.71 8.76
N LEU A 182 0.27 -14.94 8.23
CA LEU A 182 0.89 -16.28 8.19
C LEU A 182 1.22 -16.82 9.60
N GLN A 183 1.72 -15.97 10.51
CA GLN A 183 2.08 -16.37 11.87
C GLN A 183 0.86 -16.61 12.78
N SER A 184 -0.26 -15.95 12.51
CA SER A 184 -1.49 -16.10 13.29
C SER A 184 -2.38 -17.26 12.83
N GLY A 185 -1.95 -18.04 11.85
CA GLY A 185 -2.73 -19.16 11.30
C GLY A 185 -3.89 -18.72 10.41
N GLY A 186 -3.80 -17.53 9.82
CA GLY A 186 -4.75 -17.04 8.83
C GLY A 186 -4.78 -17.93 7.59
N ARG A 187 -5.85 -17.83 6.78
CA ARG A 187 -5.98 -18.59 5.53
C ARG A 187 -4.88 -18.17 4.56
N THR A 188 -3.92 -19.06 4.30
CA THR A 188 -2.74 -18.80 3.47
C THR A 188 -3.11 -18.27 2.08
N GLU A 189 -4.10 -18.90 1.41
CA GLU A 189 -4.55 -18.48 0.08
C GLU A 189 -5.07 -17.05 0.07
N SER A 190 -5.80 -16.64 1.13
CA SER A 190 -6.33 -15.27 1.24
C SER A 190 -5.24 -14.25 1.53
N ILE A 191 -4.17 -14.65 2.20
CA ILE A 191 -3.01 -13.78 2.48
C ILE A 191 -2.17 -13.62 1.21
N LEU A 192 -1.87 -14.72 0.53
CA LEU A 192 -1.00 -14.72 -0.64
C LEU A 192 -1.69 -14.26 -1.93
N MET A 193 -3.02 -14.11 -1.94
CA MET A 193 -3.76 -13.56 -3.08
C MET A 193 -3.40 -12.10 -3.41
N SER A 194 -2.74 -11.39 -2.51
CA SER A 194 -2.19 -10.05 -2.77
C SER A 194 -0.98 -10.03 -3.70
N LEU A 195 -0.37 -11.20 -3.93
CA LEU A 195 0.81 -11.33 -4.78
C LEU A 195 0.42 -11.38 -6.26
N PRO A 196 1.28 -10.86 -7.16
CA PRO A 196 1.05 -10.98 -8.60
C PRO A 196 1.12 -12.44 -9.06
N PRO A 197 0.30 -12.85 -10.06
CA PRO A 197 0.22 -14.25 -10.48
C PRO A 197 1.46 -14.76 -11.21
N LEU A 198 2.26 -13.85 -11.80
CA LEU A 198 3.49 -14.16 -12.54
C LEU A 198 4.57 -13.17 -12.14
N VAL A 199 5.74 -13.70 -11.82
CA VAL A 199 6.94 -12.93 -11.47
C VAL A 199 8.17 -13.58 -12.09
N ARG A 200 9.25 -12.79 -12.25
CA ARG A 200 10.57 -13.29 -12.65
C ARG A 200 11.67 -12.65 -11.83
N TRP A 201 12.77 -13.36 -11.65
CA TRP A 201 14.02 -12.86 -11.14
C TRP A 201 15.12 -13.11 -12.15
N GLY A 202 15.88 -12.06 -12.49
CA GLY A 202 17.10 -12.14 -13.28
C GLY A 202 18.33 -12.04 -12.37
N TYR A 203 19.33 -12.87 -12.61
CA TYR A 203 20.61 -12.75 -11.91
C TYR A 203 21.38 -11.56 -12.48
N ASP A 204 21.74 -10.58 -11.65
CA ASP A 204 22.47 -9.35 -11.99
C ASP A 204 21.91 -8.60 -13.23
N TRP A 205 20.59 -8.66 -13.41
CA TRP A 205 19.93 -7.97 -14.52
C TRP A 205 20.05 -6.45 -14.33
N LYS A 206 20.44 -5.77 -15.40
CA LYS A 206 20.49 -4.30 -15.47
C LYS A 206 19.80 -3.84 -16.74
N PRO A 207 19.06 -2.73 -16.69
CA PRO A 207 18.48 -2.15 -17.90
C PRO A 207 19.58 -1.64 -18.83
N GLU A 208 19.31 -1.60 -20.11
CA GLU A 208 20.17 -0.94 -21.07
C GLU A 208 20.15 0.57 -20.82
N PRO A 209 21.32 1.23 -20.77
CA PRO A 209 21.36 2.68 -20.56
C PRO A 209 20.53 3.44 -21.61
N GLY A 210 19.63 4.30 -21.14
CA GLY A 210 18.74 5.08 -22.00
C GLY A 210 17.51 4.34 -22.50
N SER A 211 17.27 3.11 -22.05
CA SER A 211 16.00 2.41 -22.28
C SER A 211 14.90 2.92 -21.34
N GLU A 212 13.65 2.61 -21.66
CA GLU A 212 12.51 2.96 -20.79
C GLU A 212 12.52 2.20 -19.45
N GLU A 213 13.30 1.12 -19.35
CA GLU A 213 13.51 0.34 -18.13
C GLU A 213 14.63 0.90 -17.24
N ALA A 214 15.45 1.85 -17.71
CA ALA A 214 16.53 2.50 -16.96
C ALA A 214 15.99 3.67 -16.11
#